data_c50683a5773e9c3112f0128d4a8f7dbb
#
_entry.id   c50683a5773e9c3112f0128d4a8f7dbb
#
_cell.length_a   1.000
_cell.length_b   1.000
_cell.length_c   1.000
_cell.angle_alpha   90.00
_cell.angle_beta   90.00
_cell.angle_gamma   90.00
#
_symmetry.space_group_name_H-M   'P 1'
#
loop_
_entity.id
_entity.type
_entity.pdbx_description
1 polymer ?
#
loop_
_entity_poly.entity_id
_entity_poly.type
_entity_poly.pdbx_seq_one_letter_code
_entity_poly.pdbx_strand_id
1 'polypeptide(L)'
;MNFIGIDVSQGKSHATQITDEFEKRTFAFNHNKSGFNDLSTHFTSDTCIIFETTGYYSNALTRYLQQKHIKFIELNPFEASLRMAELRRNKNDSNDSFKLAMLGITQYDEIKFRGRQYSDGSYKNLKKYCLNYLYLQKCQTRAINHLRSLIELSFPELNSIFVHASSVMALQMFRMYAHPDFLVGLTVKNMVDRLYQIIGKHINRTLIEKYCAKVWLAAKGSYPSIEADDPIILLIFDYCDEIEAYNNRLIKDKKEVIRRASKFKKFRIITSIPGTGQLSTALLLGFTGDLNRFSIYKQLNAFLGVDLNRYQSGKFEKRDKINRRGSSQGRYIESNMIRSMLRNQARINNHIIDYYYKMRKPPYSKKDKVALIACVNHQNRTIINLVHTNQLYDYQKAIH
;
A
#
# COMPACT_ATOMS: atom_id res chain seq x y z
N MET A 1 9.56 -14.40 36.07
CA MET A 1 9.64 -13.48 34.89
C MET A 1 8.85 -12.22 35.18
N ASN A 2 9.47 -11.06 35.10
CA ASN A 2 8.84 -9.77 35.42
C ASN A 2 8.19 -9.21 34.14
N PHE A 3 6.88 -8.97 34.14
CA PHE A 3 6.15 -8.46 32.99
C PHE A 3 5.76 -7.00 33.16
N ILE A 4 6.06 -6.17 32.16
CA ILE A 4 5.64 -4.78 32.11
C ILE A 4 4.74 -4.58 30.90
N GLY A 5 3.46 -4.32 31.14
CA GLY A 5 2.52 -3.90 30.12
C GLY A 5 2.57 -2.40 29.92
N ILE A 6 2.66 -1.92 28.67
CA ILE A 6 2.71 -0.49 28.35
C ILE A 6 1.58 -0.12 27.40
N ASP A 7 0.73 0.79 27.83
CA ASP A 7 -0.20 1.50 26.95
C ASP A 7 0.50 2.73 26.38
N VAL A 8 0.77 2.68 25.07
CA VAL A 8 1.57 3.68 24.35
C VAL A 8 0.68 4.77 23.78
N SER A 9 0.87 6.01 24.26
CA SER A 9 0.18 7.19 23.73
C SER A 9 1.16 8.30 23.33
N GLN A 10 0.63 9.39 22.78
CA GLN A 10 1.46 10.50 22.29
C GLN A 10 2.19 11.21 23.43
N GLY A 11 3.52 11.19 23.40
CA GLY A 11 4.38 11.95 24.31
C GLY A 11 4.50 11.38 25.74
N LYS A 12 3.54 10.57 26.19
CA LYS A 12 3.53 9.96 27.53
C LYS A 12 2.88 8.58 27.45
N SER A 13 3.39 7.61 28.22
CA SER A 13 2.83 6.26 28.29
C SER A 13 2.57 5.86 29.73
N HIS A 14 1.58 4.96 29.89
CA HIS A 14 1.27 4.32 31.18
C HIS A 14 1.81 2.89 31.18
N ALA A 15 2.46 2.50 32.26
CA ALA A 15 3.04 1.19 32.44
C ALA A 15 2.51 0.54 33.71
N THR A 16 2.28 -0.76 33.67
CA THR A 16 1.99 -1.59 34.81
C THR A 16 2.98 -2.74 34.87
N GLN A 17 3.74 -2.81 35.94
CA GLN A 17 4.63 -3.91 36.24
C GLN A 17 3.90 -4.92 37.14
N ILE A 18 4.07 -6.21 36.84
CA ILE A 18 3.61 -7.30 37.68
C ILE A 18 4.80 -8.22 37.90
N THR A 19 5.16 -8.41 39.18
CA THR A 19 6.26 -9.29 39.61
C THR A 19 5.79 -10.74 39.75
N ASP A 20 6.73 -11.67 39.93
CA ASP A 20 6.44 -13.09 40.20
C ASP A 20 5.60 -13.30 41.48
N GLU A 21 5.68 -12.37 42.43
CA GLU A 21 4.89 -12.35 43.67
C GLU A 21 3.51 -11.69 43.49
N PHE A 22 3.11 -11.40 42.24
CA PHE A 22 1.88 -10.71 41.87
C PHE A 22 1.76 -9.29 42.44
N GLU A 23 2.85 -8.66 42.89
CA GLU A 23 2.84 -7.25 43.21
C GLU A 23 2.59 -6.41 41.97
N LYS A 24 1.61 -5.51 42.06
CA LYS A 24 1.24 -4.58 41.01
C LYS A 24 1.81 -3.19 41.30
N ARG A 25 2.60 -2.66 40.37
CA ARG A 25 3.10 -1.29 40.42
C ARG A 25 2.75 -0.56 39.10
N THR A 26 2.00 0.54 39.18
CA THR A 26 1.60 1.35 38.03
C THR A 26 2.33 2.68 38.07
N PHE A 27 2.88 3.09 36.91
CA PHE A 27 3.61 4.34 36.77
C PHE A 27 3.43 4.88 35.34
N ALA A 28 3.87 6.13 35.13
CA ALA A 28 3.84 6.76 33.82
C ALA A 28 5.21 7.37 33.49
N PHE A 29 5.57 7.38 32.21
CA PHE A 29 6.84 7.95 31.74
C PHE A 29 6.65 8.74 30.46
N ASN A 30 7.50 9.75 30.26
CA ASN A 30 7.49 10.57 29.04
C ASN A 30 8.34 9.93 27.93
N HIS A 31 8.00 10.20 26.65
CA HIS A 31 8.75 9.71 25.49
C HIS A 31 9.98 10.60 25.19
N ASN A 32 10.81 10.83 26.20
CA ASN A 32 12.08 11.54 26.12
C ASN A 32 13.18 10.75 26.83
N LYS A 33 14.42 11.26 26.79
CA LYS A 33 15.58 10.57 27.36
C LYS A 33 15.43 10.32 28.86
N SER A 34 14.92 11.28 29.62
CA SER A 34 14.68 11.13 31.06
C SER A 34 13.61 10.05 31.33
N GLY A 35 12.43 10.14 30.70
CA GLY A 35 11.36 9.18 30.94
C GLY A 35 11.70 7.74 30.53
N PHE A 36 12.51 7.54 29.48
CA PHE A 36 13.02 6.20 29.16
C PHE A 36 14.06 5.71 30.16
N ASN A 37 14.86 6.60 30.77
CA ASN A 37 15.74 6.23 31.86
C ASN A 37 14.94 5.85 33.11
N ASP A 38 13.89 6.62 33.42
CA ASP A 38 12.96 6.28 34.55
C ASP A 38 12.31 4.91 34.32
N LEU A 39 11.81 4.64 33.09
CA LEU A 39 11.30 3.31 32.74
C LEU A 39 12.35 2.21 32.99
N SER A 40 13.63 2.47 32.71
CA SER A 40 14.69 1.47 32.85
C SER A 40 15.01 1.11 34.29
N THR A 41 14.66 1.95 35.27
CA THR A 41 14.83 1.64 36.70
C THR A 41 13.94 0.49 37.19
N HIS A 42 12.91 0.16 36.40
CA HIS A 42 11.99 -0.96 36.68
C HIS A 42 12.43 -2.27 36.01
N PHE A 43 13.54 -2.29 35.26
CA PHE A 43 14.01 -3.48 34.56
C PHE A 43 14.82 -4.38 35.47
N THR A 44 14.56 -5.68 35.36
CA THR A 44 15.36 -6.77 35.92
C THR A 44 15.94 -7.60 34.78
N SER A 45 16.83 -8.54 35.10
CA SER A 45 17.47 -9.42 34.09
C SER A 45 16.48 -10.26 33.26
N ASP A 46 15.31 -10.53 33.82
CA ASP A 46 14.26 -11.35 33.22
C ASP A 46 12.99 -10.56 32.86
N THR A 47 13.09 -9.23 32.74
CA THR A 47 11.99 -8.35 32.33
C THR A 47 11.58 -8.63 30.88
N CYS A 48 10.27 -8.75 30.66
CA CYS A 48 9.65 -8.77 29.35
C CYS A 48 8.57 -7.69 29.23
N ILE A 49 8.69 -6.83 28.24
CA ILE A 49 7.77 -5.71 28.03
C ILE A 49 6.74 -6.09 26.94
N ILE A 50 5.46 -5.79 27.21
CA ILE A 50 4.36 -6.07 26.28
C ILE A 50 3.62 -4.77 26.01
N PHE A 51 3.47 -4.42 24.73
CA PHE A 51 2.74 -3.22 24.32
C PHE A 51 2.05 -3.40 22.99
N GLU A 52 1.03 -2.57 22.77
CA GLU A 52 0.32 -2.51 21.49
C GLU A 52 1.03 -1.55 20.53
N THR A 53 1.11 -1.93 19.23
CA THR A 53 1.63 -1.05 18.18
C THR A 53 0.71 0.15 18.00
N THR A 54 1.11 1.33 18.46
CA THR A 54 0.33 2.57 18.36
C THR A 54 0.95 3.50 17.32
N GLY A 55 0.85 3.13 16.06
CA GLY A 55 1.32 3.93 14.92
C GLY A 55 2.79 4.34 15.03
N TYR A 56 3.05 5.66 15.05
CA TYR A 56 4.41 6.20 15.17
C TYR A 56 4.91 6.31 16.62
N TYR A 57 4.00 6.31 17.59
CA TYR A 57 4.33 6.60 18.98
C TYR A 57 5.12 5.47 19.64
N SER A 58 4.90 4.21 19.25
CA SER A 58 5.66 3.07 19.76
C SER A 58 7.10 2.97 19.21
N ASN A 59 7.45 3.72 18.14
CA ASN A 59 8.77 3.58 17.52
C ASN A 59 9.93 3.99 18.43
N ALA A 60 9.77 5.05 19.23
CA ALA A 60 10.81 5.51 20.15
C ALA A 60 11.05 4.47 21.25
N LEU A 61 9.97 3.93 21.83
CA LEU A 61 10.02 2.85 22.82
C LEU A 61 10.70 1.60 22.23
N THR A 62 10.25 1.13 21.06
CA THR A 62 10.86 -0.03 20.39
C THR A 62 12.37 0.16 20.19
N ARG A 63 12.79 1.33 19.71
CA ARG A 63 14.22 1.65 19.52
C ARG A 63 14.98 1.60 20.82
N TYR A 64 14.44 2.19 21.89
CA TYR A 64 15.07 2.20 23.21
C TYR A 64 15.25 0.79 23.76
N LEU A 65 14.20 -0.05 23.72
CA LEU A 65 14.26 -1.43 24.18
C LEU A 65 15.27 -2.28 23.38
N GLN A 66 15.35 -2.09 22.08
CA GLN A 66 16.35 -2.73 21.23
C GLN A 66 17.78 -2.33 21.61
N GLN A 67 18.03 -1.04 21.86
CA GLN A 67 19.34 -0.54 22.26
C GLN A 67 19.77 -1.07 23.66
N LYS A 68 18.81 -1.30 24.55
CA LYS A 68 19.04 -1.86 25.88
C LYS A 68 18.99 -3.39 25.92
N HIS A 69 18.77 -4.06 24.78
CA HIS A 69 18.64 -5.52 24.68
C HIS A 69 17.56 -6.11 25.60
N ILE A 70 16.49 -5.34 25.88
CA ILE A 70 15.36 -5.78 26.69
C ILE A 70 14.41 -6.63 25.82
N LYS A 71 13.95 -7.75 26.38
CA LYS A 71 12.92 -8.59 25.73
C LYS A 71 11.60 -7.83 25.67
N PHE A 72 10.97 -7.81 24.50
CA PHE A 72 9.64 -7.21 24.34
C PHE A 72 8.79 -7.91 23.29
N ILE A 73 7.48 -7.76 23.44
CA ILE A 73 6.45 -8.26 22.52
C ILE A 73 5.62 -7.07 22.10
N GLU A 74 5.69 -6.74 20.80
CA GLU A 74 4.87 -5.70 20.18
C GLU A 74 3.65 -6.37 19.55
N LEU A 75 2.46 -6.19 20.13
CA LEU A 75 1.21 -6.78 19.66
C LEU A 75 0.54 -5.91 18.60
N ASN A 76 -0.09 -6.57 17.62
CA ASN A 76 -0.97 -5.87 16.69
C ASN A 76 -2.24 -5.41 17.44
N PRO A 77 -2.79 -4.19 17.17
CA PRO A 77 -4.01 -3.67 17.79
C PRO A 77 -5.20 -4.64 17.78
N PHE A 78 -5.41 -5.32 16.67
CA PHE A 78 -6.49 -6.30 16.57
C PHE A 78 -6.27 -7.50 17.50
N GLU A 79 -5.06 -8.00 17.58
CA GLU A 79 -4.72 -9.14 18.44
C GLU A 79 -4.77 -8.73 19.92
N ALA A 80 -4.23 -7.57 20.26
CA ALA A 80 -4.30 -7.01 21.61
C ALA A 80 -5.77 -6.85 22.03
N SER A 81 -6.60 -6.23 21.21
CA SER A 81 -8.03 -6.07 21.46
C SER A 81 -8.78 -7.39 21.65
N LEU A 82 -8.50 -8.40 20.80
CA LEU A 82 -9.14 -9.71 20.88
C LEU A 82 -8.80 -10.41 22.22
N ARG A 83 -7.54 -10.39 22.62
CA ARG A 83 -7.06 -11.05 23.84
C ARG A 83 -7.44 -10.30 25.12
N MET A 84 -7.45 -8.96 25.07
CA MET A 84 -7.91 -8.13 26.16
C MET A 84 -9.42 -8.12 26.36
N ALA A 85 -10.22 -8.51 25.35
CA ALA A 85 -11.67 -8.54 25.43
C ALA A 85 -12.21 -9.56 26.48
N GLU A 86 -11.42 -10.58 26.79
CA GLU A 86 -11.73 -11.57 27.85
C GLU A 86 -11.54 -11.00 29.26
N LEU A 87 -10.81 -9.87 29.40
CA LEU A 87 -10.50 -9.22 30.65
C LEU A 87 -11.38 -7.96 30.78
N ARG A 88 -12.42 -7.99 31.60
CA ARG A 88 -13.43 -6.94 31.94
C ARG A 88 -13.42 -5.59 31.18
N ARG A 89 -14.63 -5.05 30.87
CA ARG A 89 -14.92 -3.97 29.91
C ARG A 89 -14.59 -2.52 30.29
N ASN A 90 -14.00 -2.23 31.45
CA ASN A 90 -13.70 -0.84 31.83
C ASN A 90 -12.47 -0.30 31.09
N LYS A 91 -12.67 0.74 30.28
CA LYS A 91 -11.62 1.38 29.49
C LYS A 91 -11.01 2.53 30.30
N ASN A 92 -9.74 2.37 30.72
CA ASN A 92 -8.91 3.39 31.34
C ASN A 92 -7.45 3.01 31.06
N ASP A 93 -6.56 3.98 30.76
CA ASP A 93 -5.16 3.77 30.35
C ASP A 93 -4.37 2.90 31.34
N SER A 94 -4.65 3.06 32.62
CA SER A 94 -4.12 2.20 33.72
C SER A 94 -4.64 0.75 33.64
N ASN A 95 -5.85 0.53 33.14
CA ASN A 95 -6.41 -0.80 32.94
C ASN A 95 -5.86 -1.48 31.69
N ASP A 96 -5.57 -0.72 30.66
CA ASP A 96 -5.06 -1.28 29.41
C ASP A 96 -3.59 -1.69 29.55
N SER A 97 -2.75 -0.91 30.25
CA SER A 97 -1.39 -1.33 30.63
C SER A 97 -1.37 -2.56 31.55
N PHE A 98 -2.31 -2.64 32.49
CA PHE A 98 -2.47 -3.82 33.35
C PHE A 98 -2.86 -5.07 32.56
N LYS A 99 -3.85 -4.97 31.63
CA LYS A 99 -4.25 -6.10 30.79
C LYS A 99 -3.10 -6.60 29.93
N LEU A 100 -2.28 -5.69 29.38
CA LEU A 100 -1.09 -6.06 28.61
C LEU A 100 -0.06 -6.82 29.46
N ALA A 101 0.17 -6.40 30.71
CA ALA A 101 1.04 -7.14 31.65
C ALA A 101 0.46 -8.53 31.95
N MET A 102 -0.86 -8.62 32.20
CA MET A 102 -1.55 -9.89 32.44
C MET A 102 -1.48 -10.85 31.27
N LEU A 103 -1.51 -10.36 30.01
CA LEU A 103 -1.27 -11.21 28.85
C LEU A 103 0.12 -11.88 28.89
N GLY A 104 1.11 -11.20 29.43
CA GLY A 104 2.44 -11.77 29.65
C GLY A 104 2.41 -12.94 30.62
N ILE A 105 1.64 -12.85 31.67
CA ILE A 105 1.52 -13.91 32.69
C ILE A 105 0.71 -15.09 32.15
N THR A 106 -0.44 -14.80 31.53
CA THR A 106 -1.42 -15.85 31.17
C THR A 106 -1.19 -16.48 29.81
N GLN A 107 -0.60 -15.77 28.84
CA GLN A 107 -0.52 -16.17 27.45
C GLN A 107 0.88 -15.98 26.83
N TYR A 108 1.95 -15.89 27.62
CA TYR A 108 3.31 -15.63 27.15
C TYR A 108 3.74 -16.58 26.05
N ASP A 109 3.51 -17.87 26.22
CA ASP A 109 3.91 -18.91 25.24
C ASP A 109 3.19 -18.76 23.90
N GLU A 110 1.97 -18.22 23.91
CA GLU A 110 1.23 -17.98 22.68
C GLU A 110 1.65 -16.69 21.97
N ILE A 111 1.95 -15.62 22.73
CA ILE A 111 2.22 -14.29 22.18
C ILE A 111 3.69 -14.07 21.82
N LYS A 112 4.63 -14.78 22.46
CA LYS A 112 6.08 -14.61 22.25
C LYS A 112 6.52 -14.82 20.80
N PHE A 113 5.82 -15.66 20.03
CA PHE A 113 6.11 -15.92 18.62
C PHE A 113 5.45 -14.90 17.68
N ARG A 114 4.44 -14.16 18.13
CA ARG A 114 3.64 -13.24 17.33
C ARG A 114 4.19 -11.81 17.30
N GLY A 115 4.91 -11.40 18.34
CA GLY A 115 5.54 -10.08 18.44
C GLY A 115 6.71 -9.80 17.48
N ARG A 116 7.18 -10.79 16.74
CA ARG A 116 8.35 -10.67 15.83
C ARG A 116 8.01 -10.23 14.40
N GLN A 117 6.99 -9.41 14.18
CA GLN A 117 6.56 -9.07 12.81
C GLN A 117 7.60 -8.29 11.98
N TYR A 118 8.61 -7.65 12.59
CA TYR A 118 9.66 -6.89 11.89
C TYR A 118 11.01 -7.05 12.60
N SER A 119 11.57 -8.25 12.59
CA SER A 119 12.92 -8.49 13.13
C SER A 119 14.02 -7.78 12.35
N ASP A 120 13.75 -7.38 11.11
CA ASP A 120 14.67 -6.63 10.25
C ASP A 120 14.13 -5.21 9.98
N GLY A 121 14.85 -4.19 10.51
CA GLY A 121 14.55 -2.77 10.27
C GLY A 121 14.45 -2.40 8.78
N SER A 122 15.05 -3.19 7.91
CA SER A 122 15.04 -2.99 6.46
C SER A 122 13.63 -3.11 5.86
N TYR A 123 12.83 -4.09 6.29
CA TYR A 123 11.43 -4.22 5.85
C TYR A 123 10.54 -3.08 6.40
N LYS A 124 10.76 -2.67 7.65
CA LYS A 124 10.05 -1.52 8.24
C LYS A 124 10.33 -0.23 7.47
N ASN A 125 11.59 -0.03 7.07
CA ASN A 125 11.98 1.09 6.23
C ASN A 125 11.37 0.99 4.82
N LEU A 126 11.43 -0.18 4.17
CA LEU A 126 10.78 -0.39 2.87
C LEU A 126 9.29 -0.07 2.92
N LYS A 127 8.58 -0.52 3.97
CA LYS A 127 7.14 -0.21 4.17
C LYS A 127 6.87 1.29 4.20
N LYS A 128 7.71 2.09 4.88
CA LYS A 128 7.55 3.55 4.92
C LYS A 128 7.64 4.18 3.51
N TYR A 129 8.60 3.75 2.70
CA TYR A 129 8.73 4.21 1.32
C TYR A 129 7.55 3.77 0.45
N CYS A 130 7.07 2.54 0.61
CA CYS A 130 5.88 2.04 -0.08
C CYS A 130 4.63 2.85 0.27
N LEU A 131 4.44 3.16 1.55
CA LEU A 131 3.32 4.00 2.01
C LEU A 131 3.38 5.41 1.43
N ASN A 132 4.58 6.02 1.41
CA ASN A 132 4.78 7.34 0.81
C ASN A 132 4.48 7.33 -0.70
N TYR A 133 4.96 6.32 -1.42
CA TYR A 133 4.68 6.16 -2.84
C TYR A 133 3.17 6.06 -3.13
N LEU A 134 2.44 5.23 -2.37
CA LEU A 134 0.99 5.09 -2.53
C LEU A 134 0.22 6.36 -2.11
N TYR A 135 0.72 7.09 -1.13
CA TYR A 135 0.16 8.39 -0.75
C TYR A 135 0.29 9.40 -1.89
N LEU A 136 1.48 9.52 -2.49
CA LEU A 136 1.71 10.41 -3.64
C LEU A 136 0.86 10.05 -4.86
N GLN A 137 0.65 8.76 -5.13
CA GLN A 137 -0.29 8.33 -6.18
C GLN A 137 -1.72 8.80 -5.93
N LYS A 138 -2.17 8.76 -4.67
CA LYS A 138 -3.50 9.28 -4.30
C LYS A 138 -3.59 10.80 -4.46
N CYS A 139 -2.55 11.53 -4.06
CA CYS A 139 -2.49 12.98 -4.24
C CYS A 139 -2.56 13.35 -5.73
N GLN A 140 -1.74 12.70 -6.56
CA GLN A 140 -1.78 12.88 -8.02
C GLN A 140 -3.17 12.61 -8.60
N THR A 141 -3.82 11.50 -8.19
CA THR A 141 -5.17 11.17 -8.68
C THR A 141 -6.19 12.23 -8.30
N ARG A 142 -6.09 12.80 -7.10
CA ARG A 142 -6.97 13.91 -6.65
C ARG A 142 -6.73 15.16 -7.48
N ALA A 143 -5.48 15.54 -7.69
CA ALA A 143 -5.13 16.70 -8.51
C ALA A 143 -5.64 16.53 -9.96
N ILE A 144 -5.47 15.34 -10.57
CA ILE A 144 -6.00 15.04 -11.90
C ILE A 144 -7.52 15.17 -11.95
N ASN A 145 -8.24 14.63 -10.96
CA ASN A 145 -9.70 14.71 -10.94
C ASN A 145 -10.18 16.16 -10.80
N HIS A 146 -9.48 16.96 -10.00
CA HIS A 146 -9.81 18.37 -9.85
C HIS A 146 -9.49 19.17 -11.12
N LEU A 147 -8.32 18.96 -11.73
CA LEU A 147 -7.99 19.52 -13.05
C LEU A 147 -9.07 19.22 -14.08
N ARG A 148 -9.54 17.96 -14.15
CA ARG A 148 -10.62 17.58 -15.07
C ARG A 148 -11.91 18.34 -14.84
N SER A 149 -12.27 18.62 -13.59
CA SER A 149 -13.46 19.41 -13.27
C SER A 149 -13.31 20.88 -13.68
N LEU A 150 -12.10 21.46 -13.63
CA LEU A 150 -11.84 22.81 -14.12
C LEU A 150 -11.84 22.87 -15.66
N ILE A 151 -11.25 21.87 -16.31
CA ILE A 151 -11.27 21.73 -17.78
C ILE A 151 -12.70 21.60 -18.31
N GLU A 152 -13.60 20.94 -17.56
CA GLU A 152 -15.02 20.83 -17.92
C GLU A 152 -15.70 22.21 -18.02
N LEU A 153 -15.24 23.18 -17.27
CA LEU A 153 -15.77 24.55 -17.30
C LEU A 153 -15.18 25.38 -18.45
N SER A 154 -13.90 25.18 -18.76
CA SER A 154 -13.14 26.01 -19.69
C SER A 154 -13.09 25.46 -21.12
N PHE A 155 -12.83 24.16 -21.30
CA PHE A 155 -12.71 23.48 -22.60
C PHE A 155 -13.02 21.99 -22.46
N PRO A 156 -14.31 21.59 -22.32
CA PRO A 156 -14.73 20.25 -21.93
C PRO A 156 -14.24 19.14 -22.86
N GLU A 157 -14.08 19.42 -24.15
CA GLU A 157 -13.64 18.43 -25.13
C GLU A 157 -12.22 17.90 -24.86
N LEU A 158 -11.36 18.68 -24.19
CA LEU A 158 -10.02 18.25 -23.83
C LEU A 158 -10.04 17.01 -22.92
N ASN A 159 -11.08 16.87 -22.07
CA ASN A 159 -11.25 15.69 -21.22
C ASN A 159 -11.42 14.39 -22.03
N SER A 160 -12.10 14.46 -23.16
CA SER A 160 -12.30 13.33 -24.06
C SER A 160 -11.06 13.04 -24.93
N ILE A 161 -10.35 14.10 -25.34
CA ILE A 161 -9.14 13.99 -26.17
C ILE A 161 -7.98 13.41 -25.34
N PHE A 162 -7.83 13.82 -24.09
CA PHE A 162 -6.74 13.40 -23.22
C PHE A 162 -7.19 12.48 -22.09
N VAL A 163 -7.42 11.20 -22.43
CA VAL A 163 -7.79 10.16 -21.44
C VAL A 163 -6.74 10.07 -20.31
N HIS A 164 -5.46 10.30 -20.61
CA HIS A 164 -4.36 10.34 -19.64
C HIS A 164 -3.94 11.79 -19.38
N ALA A 165 -4.71 12.49 -18.56
CA ALA A 165 -4.51 13.91 -18.25
C ALA A 165 -3.15 14.24 -17.58
N SER A 166 -2.46 13.26 -17.02
CA SER A 166 -1.12 13.43 -16.44
C SER A 166 0.03 13.23 -17.44
N SER A 167 -0.26 12.97 -18.72
CA SER A 167 0.80 12.82 -19.72
C SER A 167 1.43 14.18 -20.07
N VAL A 168 2.71 14.16 -20.44
CA VAL A 168 3.44 15.39 -20.85
C VAL A 168 2.68 16.14 -21.94
N MET A 169 2.14 15.44 -22.95
CA MET A 169 1.33 16.02 -24.00
C MET A 169 0.09 16.73 -23.45
N ALA A 170 -0.67 16.06 -22.58
CA ALA A 170 -1.90 16.61 -22.02
C ALA A 170 -1.62 17.88 -21.19
N LEU A 171 -0.64 17.83 -20.29
CA LEU A 171 -0.29 18.95 -19.42
C LEU A 171 0.15 20.18 -20.24
N GLN A 172 0.96 20.00 -21.28
CA GLN A 172 1.36 21.10 -22.13
C GLN A 172 0.18 21.67 -22.96
N MET A 173 -0.72 20.80 -23.46
CA MET A 173 -1.93 21.25 -24.14
C MET A 173 -2.84 22.05 -23.19
N PHE A 174 -3.02 21.61 -21.95
CA PHE A 174 -3.83 22.34 -20.96
C PHE A 174 -3.22 23.69 -20.61
N ARG A 175 -1.88 23.79 -20.47
CA ARG A 175 -1.20 25.07 -20.22
C ARG A 175 -1.31 26.04 -21.40
N MET A 176 -1.22 25.55 -22.62
CA MET A 176 -1.18 26.41 -23.81
C MET A 176 -2.58 26.76 -24.33
N TYR A 177 -3.53 25.85 -24.15
CA TYR A 177 -4.83 25.90 -24.81
C TYR A 177 -5.95 25.51 -23.83
N ALA A 178 -5.93 26.11 -22.63
CA ALA A 178 -6.93 25.86 -21.60
C ALA A 178 -8.34 26.37 -21.98
N HIS A 179 -8.46 27.29 -22.95
CA HIS A 179 -9.72 27.84 -23.41
C HIS A 179 -9.74 27.85 -24.95
N PRO A 180 -10.91 27.64 -25.63
CA PRO A 180 -11.01 27.67 -27.09
C PRO A 180 -10.51 28.97 -27.72
N ASP A 181 -10.71 30.13 -27.05
CA ASP A 181 -10.30 31.42 -27.56
C ASP A 181 -8.78 31.59 -27.67
N PHE A 182 -8.00 30.81 -26.93
CA PHE A 182 -6.54 30.78 -27.09
C PHE A 182 -6.09 30.20 -28.43
N LEU A 183 -7.02 29.62 -29.19
CA LEU A 183 -6.76 29.05 -30.52
C LEU A 183 -7.23 29.97 -31.66
N VAL A 184 -7.88 31.08 -31.34
CA VAL A 184 -8.34 32.02 -32.36
C VAL A 184 -7.14 32.57 -33.16
N GLY A 185 -7.22 32.51 -34.47
CA GLY A 185 -6.14 32.92 -35.37
C GLY A 185 -4.96 31.96 -35.50
N LEU A 186 -4.94 30.84 -34.73
CA LEU A 186 -3.90 29.82 -34.85
C LEU A 186 -4.24 28.76 -35.93
N THR A 187 -3.21 28.32 -36.61
CA THR A 187 -3.28 27.14 -37.50
C THR A 187 -2.75 25.91 -36.73
N VAL A 188 -3.15 24.72 -37.17
CA VAL A 188 -2.60 23.46 -36.65
C VAL A 188 -1.07 23.45 -36.75
N LYS A 189 -0.49 23.99 -37.83
CA LYS A 189 0.97 24.10 -38.02
C LYS A 189 1.61 24.95 -36.92
N ASN A 190 1.04 26.11 -36.57
CA ASN A 190 1.54 26.98 -35.50
C ASN A 190 1.52 26.26 -34.12
N MET A 191 0.45 25.52 -33.85
CA MET A 191 0.32 24.72 -32.61
C MET A 191 1.40 23.64 -32.55
N VAL A 192 1.58 22.91 -33.65
CA VAL A 192 2.59 21.85 -33.76
C VAL A 192 4.00 22.40 -33.53
N ASP A 193 4.36 23.48 -34.21
CA ASP A 193 5.70 24.07 -34.11
C ASP A 193 6.00 24.55 -32.66
N ARG A 194 5.04 25.22 -32.04
CA ARG A 194 5.16 25.63 -30.61
C ARG A 194 5.33 24.45 -29.66
N LEU A 195 4.46 23.46 -29.77
CA LEU A 195 4.54 22.26 -28.94
C LEU A 195 5.80 21.45 -29.19
N TYR A 196 6.21 21.28 -30.45
CA TYR A 196 7.41 20.54 -30.80
C TYR A 196 8.67 21.19 -30.22
N GLN A 197 8.75 22.49 -30.13
CA GLN A 197 9.86 23.18 -29.46
C GLN A 197 9.94 22.80 -27.96
N ILE A 198 8.80 22.61 -27.30
CA ILE A 198 8.75 22.32 -25.86
C ILE A 198 8.97 20.83 -25.57
N ILE A 199 8.28 19.93 -26.27
CA ILE A 199 8.21 18.51 -25.97
C ILE A 199 8.75 17.57 -27.06
N GLY A 200 9.21 18.10 -28.18
CA GLY A 200 9.63 17.32 -29.36
C GLY A 200 10.80 16.38 -29.12
N LYS A 201 11.63 16.62 -28.08
CA LYS A 201 12.70 15.69 -27.65
C LYS A 201 12.16 14.36 -27.09
N HIS A 202 10.89 14.32 -26.69
CA HIS A 202 10.28 13.18 -26.01
C HIS A 202 9.10 12.56 -26.77
N ILE A 203 8.54 13.27 -27.77
CA ILE A 203 7.31 12.90 -28.44
C ILE A 203 7.47 13.09 -29.96
N ASN A 204 7.04 12.07 -30.73
CA ASN A 204 7.09 12.12 -32.19
C ASN A 204 6.20 13.25 -32.72
N ARG A 205 6.70 13.99 -33.74
CA ARG A 205 6.02 15.10 -34.39
C ARG A 205 4.63 14.70 -34.93
N THR A 206 4.52 13.54 -35.57
CA THR A 206 3.24 13.02 -36.10
C THR A 206 2.18 12.84 -35.02
N LEU A 207 2.59 12.45 -33.80
CA LEU A 207 1.67 12.34 -32.67
C LEU A 207 1.22 13.72 -32.19
N ILE A 208 2.12 14.71 -32.15
CA ILE A 208 1.80 16.10 -31.83
C ILE A 208 0.80 16.66 -32.83
N GLU A 209 1.03 16.45 -34.14
CA GLU A 209 0.13 16.88 -35.23
C GLU A 209 -1.27 16.30 -35.05
N LYS A 210 -1.37 15.00 -34.78
CA LYS A 210 -2.64 14.32 -34.51
C LYS A 210 -3.43 14.96 -33.38
N TYR A 211 -2.77 15.28 -32.24
CA TYR A 211 -3.45 15.89 -31.10
C TYR A 211 -3.78 17.37 -31.34
N CYS A 212 -2.87 18.14 -31.96
CA CYS A 212 -3.14 19.52 -32.34
C CYS A 212 -4.36 19.64 -33.28
N ALA A 213 -4.45 18.77 -34.29
CA ALA A 213 -5.59 18.75 -35.19
C ALA A 213 -6.92 18.46 -34.44
N LYS A 214 -6.92 17.51 -33.52
CA LYS A 214 -8.10 17.21 -32.70
C LYS A 214 -8.53 18.38 -31.83
N VAL A 215 -7.57 19.01 -31.12
CA VAL A 215 -7.84 20.14 -30.23
C VAL A 215 -8.33 21.37 -31.03
N TRP A 216 -7.70 21.65 -32.17
CA TRP A 216 -8.10 22.74 -33.07
C TRP A 216 -9.51 22.56 -33.64
N LEU A 217 -9.84 21.32 -34.03
CA LEU A 217 -11.19 21.00 -34.50
C LEU A 217 -12.22 21.12 -33.37
N ALA A 218 -11.91 20.65 -32.18
CA ALA A 218 -12.78 20.72 -31.01
C ALA A 218 -13.07 22.19 -30.63
N ALA A 219 -12.07 23.05 -30.68
CA ALA A 219 -12.25 24.48 -30.34
C ALA A 219 -13.27 25.20 -31.22
N LYS A 220 -13.43 24.80 -32.48
CA LYS A 220 -14.43 25.38 -33.40
C LYS A 220 -15.88 25.14 -33.00
N GLY A 221 -16.13 24.07 -32.26
CA GLY A 221 -17.48 23.69 -31.83
C GLY A 221 -17.68 23.76 -30.31
N SER A 222 -16.65 24.16 -29.59
CA SER A 222 -16.71 24.22 -28.12
C SER A 222 -17.52 25.42 -27.64
N TYR A 223 -18.23 25.22 -26.51
CA TYR A 223 -18.96 26.29 -25.83
C TYR A 223 -18.62 26.23 -24.34
N PRO A 224 -17.59 26.96 -23.88
CA PRO A 224 -17.16 26.98 -22.49
C PRO A 224 -18.20 27.63 -21.57
N SER A 225 -18.14 27.27 -20.28
CA SER A 225 -19.02 27.84 -19.24
C SER A 225 -18.41 29.09 -18.58
N ILE A 226 -17.17 29.46 -18.92
CA ILE A 226 -16.42 30.60 -18.40
C ILE A 226 -15.77 31.34 -19.56
N GLU A 227 -15.37 32.58 -19.31
CA GLU A 227 -14.63 33.39 -20.30
C GLU A 227 -13.12 33.06 -20.25
N ALA A 228 -12.38 33.46 -21.27
CA ALA A 228 -10.95 33.19 -21.41
C ALA A 228 -10.06 33.88 -20.37
N ASP A 229 -10.53 34.95 -19.75
CA ASP A 229 -9.87 35.71 -18.69
C ASP A 229 -10.33 35.33 -17.28
N ASP A 230 -11.18 34.32 -17.15
CA ASP A 230 -11.64 33.82 -15.83
C ASP A 230 -10.46 33.32 -14.98
N PRO A 231 -10.41 33.70 -13.68
CA PRO A 231 -9.37 33.20 -12.76
C PRO A 231 -9.21 31.68 -12.67
N ILE A 232 -10.24 30.91 -13.04
CA ILE A 232 -10.17 29.42 -13.11
C ILE A 232 -9.06 28.96 -14.07
N ILE A 233 -8.75 29.74 -15.11
CA ILE A 233 -7.67 29.43 -16.06
C ILE A 233 -6.31 29.35 -15.34
N LEU A 234 -6.05 30.24 -14.37
CA LEU A 234 -4.83 30.20 -13.56
C LEU A 234 -4.77 28.94 -12.70
N LEU A 235 -5.91 28.51 -12.14
CA LEU A 235 -5.97 27.26 -11.37
C LEU A 235 -5.67 26.04 -12.26
N ILE A 236 -6.08 26.03 -13.52
CA ILE A 236 -5.72 24.96 -14.47
C ILE A 236 -4.20 24.87 -14.61
N PHE A 237 -3.50 26.02 -14.74
CA PHE A 237 -2.04 26.04 -14.84
C PHE A 237 -1.38 25.52 -13.56
N ASP A 238 -1.84 25.97 -12.38
CA ASP A 238 -1.33 25.53 -11.08
C ASP A 238 -1.48 24.00 -10.90
N TYR A 239 -2.64 23.43 -11.26
CA TYR A 239 -2.83 21.98 -11.21
C TYR A 239 -1.98 21.22 -12.23
N CYS A 240 -1.70 21.77 -13.39
CA CYS A 240 -0.76 21.18 -14.35
C CYS A 240 0.65 21.09 -13.73
N ASP A 241 1.09 22.15 -13.05
CA ASP A 241 2.40 22.20 -12.38
C ASP A 241 2.46 21.22 -11.20
N GLU A 242 1.41 21.16 -10.40
CA GLU A 242 1.29 20.21 -9.29
C GLU A 242 1.35 18.74 -9.78
N ILE A 243 0.60 18.41 -10.83
CA ILE A 243 0.60 17.07 -11.42
C ILE A 243 1.97 16.70 -11.99
N GLU A 244 2.64 17.64 -12.65
CA GLU A 244 4.00 17.43 -13.16
C GLU A 244 4.99 17.19 -12.03
N ALA A 245 4.90 17.94 -10.93
CA ALA A 245 5.70 17.72 -9.73
C ALA A 245 5.45 16.33 -9.13
N TYR A 246 4.20 15.87 -9.06
CA TYR A 246 3.88 14.51 -8.64
C TYR A 246 4.44 13.45 -9.60
N ASN A 247 4.37 13.66 -10.93
CA ASN A 247 4.95 12.76 -11.91
C ASN A 247 6.45 12.53 -11.65
N ASN A 248 7.19 13.62 -11.51
CA ASN A 248 8.63 13.60 -11.28
C ASN A 248 8.99 12.91 -9.97
N ARG A 249 8.25 13.22 -8.90
CA ARG A 249 8.44 12.62 -7.58
C ARG A 249 8.11 11.12 -7.57
N LEU A 250 7.03 10.70 -8.22
CA LEU A 250 6.64 9.30 -8.34
C LEU A 250 7.66 8.48 -9.12
N ILE A 251 8.28 9.04 -10.18
CA ILE A 251 9.37 8.39 -10.91
C ILE A 251 10.57 8.15 -9.99
N LYS A 252 10.97 9.16 -9.20
CA LYS A 252 12.07 9.07 -8.24
C LYS A 252 11.78 8.05 -7.14
N ASP A 253 10.61 8.14 -6.52
CA ASP A 253 10.22 7.27 -5.41
C ASP A 253 10.05 5.82 -5.87
N LYS A 254 9.53 5.58 -7.08
CA LYS A 254 9.47 4.25 -7.70
C LYS A 254 10.86 3.60 -7.80
N LYS A 255 11.85 4.35 -8.29
CA LYS A 255 13.24 3.85 -8.39
C LYS A 255 13.79 3.50 -7.01
N GLU A 256 13.55 4.33 -6.01
CA GLU A 256 14.05 4.13 -4.65
C GLU A 256 13.37 2.94 -3.96
N VAL A 257 12.06 2.78 -4.09
CA VAL A 257 11.30 1.63 -3.57
C VAL A 257 11.84 0.32 -4.16
N ILE A 258 12.06 0.28 -5.48
CA ILE A 258 12.62 -0.89 -6.17
C ILE A 258 14.06 -1.17 -5.70
N ARG A 259 14.91 -0.14 -5.63
CA ARG A 259 16.30 -0.26 -5.17
C ARG A 259 16.41 -0.82 -3.75
N ARG A 260 15.50 -0.41 -2.84
CA ARG A 260 15.47 -0.95 -1.49
C ARG A 260 15.00 -2.39 -1.46
N ALA A 261 13.97 -2.71 -2.22
CA ALA A 261 13.41 -4.05 -2.30
C ALA A 261 14.37 -5.06 -2.97
N SER A 262 15.15 -4.64 -3.97
CA SER A 262 16.07 -5.51 -4.68
C SER A 262 17.22 -6.06 -3.81
N LYS A 263 17.44 -5.49 -2.63
CA LYS A 263 18.40 -6.01 -1.65
C LYS A 263 17.95 -7.34 -1.00
N PHE A 264 16.67 -7.64 -1.05
CA PHE A 264 16.13 -8.88 -0.50
C PHE A 264 16.18 -10.02 -1.54
N LYS A 265 16.71 -11.19 -1.18
CA LYS A 265 16.73 -12.37 -2.06
C LYS A 265 15.35 -12.70 -2.63
N LYS A 266 14.31 -12.53 -1.82
CA LYS A 266 12.91 -12.80 -2.17
C LYS A 266 12.38 -11.91 -3.30
N PHE A 267 12.95 -10.73 -3.48
CA PHE A 267 12.59 -9.84 -4.60
C PHE A 267 12.84 -10.52 -5.94
N ARG A 268 14.02 -11.13 -6.14
CA ARG A 268 14.37 -11.87 -7.36
C ARG A 268 13.46 -13.08 -7.57
N ILE A 269 13.14 -13.79 -6.50
CA ILE A 269 12.26 -14.97 -6.56
C ILE A 269 10.85 -14.57 -7.04
N ILE A 270 10.26 -13.52 -6.45
CA ILE A 270 8.90 -13.10 -6.81
C ILE A 270 8.88 -12.48 -8.20
N THR A 271 9.88 -11.67 -8.58
CA THR A 271 9.94 -11.06 -9.91
C THR A 271 10.19 -12.08 -11.02
N SER A 272 10.63 -13.29 -10.71
CA SER A 272 10.73 -14.37 -11.71
C SER A 272 9.37 -14.89 -12.18
N ILE A 273 8.29 -14.65 -11.44
CA ILE A 273 6.93 -15.01 -11.87
C ILE A 273 6.54 -14.08 -13.04
N PRO A 274 6.20 -14.61 -14.22
CA PRO A 274 5.90 -13.81 -15.40
C PRO A 274 4.74 -12.82 -15.17
N GLY A 275 4.95 -11.56 -15.54
CA GLY A 275 3.96 -10.49 -15.38
C GLY A 275 3.94 -9.83 -14.00
N THR A 276 4.74 -10.29 -13.02
CA THR A 276 4.97 -9.54 -11.79
C THR A 276 5.95 -8.40 -12.04
N GLY A 277 5.47 -7.17 -11.95
CA GLY A 277 6.35 -6.00 -12.08
C GLY A 277 7.23 -5.78 -10.84
N GLN A 278 8.43 -5.23 -11.04
CA GLN A 278 9.37 -4.92 -9.95
C GLN A 278 8.74 -4.05 -8.86
N LEU A 279 7.97 -3.02 -9.24
CA LEU A 279 7.29 -2.15 -8.29
C LEU A 279 6.25 -2.92 -7.45
N SER A 280 5.41 -3.74 -8.08
CA SER A 280 4.39 -4.53 -7.38
C SER A 280 5.03 -5.52 -6.40
N THR A 281 6.13 -6.16 -6.80
CA THR A 281 6.93 -7.02 -5.91
C THR A 281 7.51 -6.23 -4.74
N ALA A 282 8.06 -5.05 -4.99
CA ALA A 282 8.62 -4.20 -3.94
C ALA A 282 7.54 -3.75 -2.94
N LEU A 283 6.37 -3.36 -3.45
CA LEU A 283 5.21 -3.02 -2.61
C LEU A 283 4.74 -4.23 -1.80
N LEU A 284 4.60 -5.41 -2.41
CA LEU A 284 4.21 -6.62 -1.70
C LEU A 284 5.16 -6.91 -0.53
N LEU A 285 6.48 -6.93 -0.76
CA LEU A 285 7.49 -7.13 0.28
C LEU A 285 7.43 -6.05 1.37
N GLY A 286 7.20 -4.80 1.00
CA GLY A 286 7.04 -3.71 1.97
C GLY A 286 5.84 -3.89 2.89
N PHE A 287 4.72 -4.40 2.37
CA PHE A 287 3.51 -4.62 3.16
C PHE A 287 3.50 -5.95 3.92
N THR A 288 4.04 -7.01 3.33
CA THR A 288 4.08 -8.33 3.97
C THR A 288 5.26 -8.50 4.92
N GLY A 289 6.34 -7.74 4.74
CA GLY A 289 7.59 -7.97 5.47
C GLY A 289 8.27 -9.27 5.03
N ASP A 290 8.94 -9.92 5.97
CA ASP A 290 9.59 -11.22 5.70
C ASP A 290 8.55 -12.32 5.46
N LEU A 291 8.49 -12.81 4.22
CA LEU A 291 7.56 -13.87 3.82
C LEU A 291 7.86 -15.23 4.49
N ASN A 292 9.07 -15.48 5.00
CA ASN A 292 9.39 -16.70 5.75
C ASN A 292 8.61 -16.83 7.06
N ARG A 293 8.03 -15.73 7.56
CA ARG A 293 7.17 -15.78 8.76
C ARG A 293 5.85 -16.51 8.54
N PHE A 294 5.45 -16.71 7.30
CA PHE A 294 4.25 -17.46 6.94
C PHE A 294 4.62 -18.91 6.64
N SER A 295 4.30 -19.83 7.54
CA SER A 295 4.57 -21.26 7.34
C SER A 295 3.79 -21.84 6.18
N ILE A 296 2.59 -21.31 5.89
CA ILE A 296 1.72 -21.73 4.80
C ILE A 296 1.05 -20.52 4.14
N TYR A 297 0.71 -20.64 2.86
CA TYR A 297 0.06 -19.58 2.09
C TYR A 297 -1.29 -19.10 2.69
N LYS A 298 -1.99 -19.96 3.44
CA LYS A 298 -3.26 -19.58 4.11
C LYS A 298 -3.04 -18.49 5.15
N GLN A 299 -1.89 -18.45 5.83
CA GLN A 299 -1.55 -17.37 6.76
C GLN A 299 -1.32 -16.04 6.02
N LEU A 300 -0.68 -16.07 4.84
CA LEU A 300 -0.55 -14.89 3.99
C LEU A 300 -1.93 -14.40 3.49
N ASN A 301 -2.81 -15.32 3.06
CA ASN A 301 -4.17 -14.97 2.66
C ASN A 301 -4.96 -14.31 3.80
N ALA A 302 -4.88 -14.83 5.02
CA ALA A 302 -5.52 -14.25 6.20
C ALA A 302 -4.93 -12.85 6.53
N PHE A 303 -3.61 -12.72 6.46
CA PHE A 303 -2.93 -11.43 6.66
C PHE A 303 -3.38 -10.36 5.65
N LEU A 304 -3.61 -10.74 4.42
CA LEU A 304 -4.09 -9.85 3.35
C LEU A 304 -5.62 -9.71 3.35
N GLY A 305 -6.33 -10.59 4.06
CA GLY A 305 -7.79 -10.60 4.12
C GLY A 305 -8.44 -11.05 2.81
N VAL A 306 -7.80 -12.00 2.11
CA VAL A 306 -8.33 -12.65 0.90
C VAL A 306 -8.84 -14.07 1.16
N ASP A 307 -8.72 -14.54 2.40
CA ASP A 307 -9.33 -15.77 2.89
C ASP A 307 -10.86 -15.69 2.85
N LEU A 308 -11.51 -16.84 2.70
CA LEU A 308 -12.96 -16.93 2.65
C LEU A 308 -13.53 -16.97 4.07
N ASN A 309 -14.51 -16.11 4.32
CA ASN A 309 -15.31 -16.18 5.53
C ASN A 309 -16.53 -17.08 5.23
N ARG A 310 -16.46 -18.35 5.68
CA ARG A 310 -17.56 -19.30 5.63
C ARG A 310 -18.34 -19.23 6.91
N TYR A 311 -19.64 -19.14 6.78
CA TYR A 311 -20.56 -19.26 7.89
C TYR A 311 -21.59 -20.35 7.55
N GLN A 312 -21.49 -21.46 8.24
CA GLN A 312 -22.40 -22.59 8.15
C GLN A 312 -22.96 -22.88 9.54
N SER A 313 -24.27 -22.90 9.68
CA SER A 313 -24.95 -23.26 10.92
C SER A 313 -26.14 -24.16 10.57
N GLY A 314 -26.02 -25.45 10.83
CA GLY A 314 -27.02 -26.44 10.45
C GLY A 314 -27.28 -26.47 8.94
N LYS A 315 -28.53 -26.27 8.54
CA LYS A 315 -28.94 -26.21 7.12
C LYS A 315 -28.71 -24.83 6.47
N PHE A 316 -28.29 -23.81 7.23
CA PHE A 316 -28.08 -22.46 6.71
C PHE A 316 -26.63 -22.28 6.25
N GLU A 317 -26.43 -22.02 4.96
CA GLU A 317 -25.14 -21.72 4.36
C GLU A 317 -25.16 -20.28 3.81
N LYS A 318 -24.32 -19.41 4.37
CA LYS A 318 -24.16 -18.05 3.87
C LYS A 318 -23.18 -18.04 2.70
N ARG A 319 -23.51 -17.29 1.63
CA ARG A 319 -22.60 -17.12 0.49
C ARG A 319 -21.21 -16.67 0.94
N ASP A 320 -20.20 -17.40 0.53
CA ASP A 320 -18.78 -17.13 0.80
C ASP A 320 -18.41 -15.70 0.37
N LYS A 321 -17.77 -14.96 1.29
CA LYS A 321 -17.19 -13.64 1.03
C LYS A 321 -15.76 -13.60 1.53
N ILE A 322 -14.92 -12.79 0.90
CA ILE A 322 -13.56 -12.56 1.41
C ILE A 322 -13.61 -11.86 2.77
N ASN A 323 -12.71 -12.27 3.65
CA ASN A 323 -12.51 -11.65 4.95
C ASN A 323 -11.74 -10.34 4.77
N ARG A 324 -12.41 -9.19 4.84
CA ARG A 324 -11.78 -7.87 4.62
C ARG A 324 -10.98 -7.34 5.81
N ARG A 325 -10.74 -8.14 6.85
CA ARG A 325 -10.01 -7.72 8.08
C ARG A 325 -8.52 -7.44 7.87
N GLY A 326 -7.92 -7.99 6.79
CA GLY A 326 -6.51 -7.77 6.45
C GLY A 326 -6.23 -6.45 5.70
N SER A 327 -4.99 -6.29 5.25
CA SER A 327 -4.49 -5.09 4.58
C SER A 327 -5.22 -4.80 3.26
N SER A 328 -5.96 -3.69 3.18
CA SER A 328 -6.59 -3.22 1.93
C SER A 328 -5.57 -2.89 0.84
N GLN A 329 -4.43 -2.32 1.23
CA GLN A 329 -3.31 -2.03 0.32
C GLN A 329 -2.70 -3.32 -0.23
N GLY A 330 -2.52 -4.34 0.62
CA GLY A 330 -2.03 -5.65 0.18
C GLY A 330 -2.94 -6.29 -0.86
N ARG A 331 -4.26 -6.30 -0.63
CA ARG A 331 -5.25 -6.79 -1.61
C ARG A 331 -5.20 -6.02 -2.93
N TYR A 332 -5.07 -4.70 -2.87
CA TYR A 332 -4.93 -3.86 -4.06
C TYR A 332 -3.68 -4.20 -4.86
N ILE A 333 -2.53 -4.36 -4.19
CA ILE A 333 -1.26 -4.72 -4.84
C ILE A 333 -1.37 -6.06 -5.55
N GLU A 334 -1.88 -7.09 -4.86
CA GLU A 334 -2.02 -8.43 -5.45
C GLU A 334 -3.01 -8.47 -6.62
N SER A 335 -4.15 -7.79 -6.49
CA SER A 335 -5.11 -7.67 -7.60
C SER A 335 -4.46 -7.01 -8.83
N ASN A 336 -3.61 -6.00 -8.63
CA ASN A 336 -2.87 -5.37 -9.71
C ASN A 336 -1.79 -6.27 -10.30
N MET A 337 -1.16 -7.14 -9.48
CA MET A 337 -0.21 -8.13 -9.98
C MET A 337 -0.91 -9.11 -10.94
N ILE A 338 -2.07 -9.66 -10.57
CA ILE A 338 -2.85 -10.53 -11.47
C ILE A 338 -3.27 -9.79 -12.75
N ARG A 339 -3.74 -8.55 -12.65
CA ARG A 339 -4.08 -7.73 -13.83
C ARG A 339 -2.87 -7.47 -14.74
N SER A 340 -1.68 -7.29 -14.15
CA SER A 340 -0.43 -7.14 -14.89
C SER A 340 -0.05 -8.44 -15.60
N MET A 341 -0.19 -9.59 -14.94
CA MET A 341 0.01 -10.90 -15.55
C MET A 341 -0.93 -11.12 -16.75
N LEU A 342 -2.23 -10.80 -16.60
CA LEU A 342 -3.21 -10.89 -17.69
C LEU A 342 -2.83 -10.05 -18.93
N ARG A 343 -2.28 -8.84 -18.72
CA ARG A 343 -1.82 -7.99 -19.83
C ARG A 343 -0.59 -8.56 -20.55
N ASN A 344 0.22 -9.34 -19.87
CA ASN A 344 1.48 -9.89 -20.39
C ASN A 344 1.36 -11.36 -20.84
N GLN A 345 0.19 -11.98 -20.74
CA GLN A 345 -0.05 -13.41 -21.01
C GLN A 345 0.33 -13.85 -22.43
N ALA A 346 0.17 -12.97 -23.43
CA ALA A 346 0.51 -13.29 -24.81
C ALA A 346 2.02 -13.48 -25.04
N ARG A 347 2.86 -13.09 -24.07
CA ARG A 347 4.32 -13.11 -24.21
C ARG A 347 4.97 -14.28 -23.48
N ILE A 348 4.44 -14.67 -22.33
CA ILE A 348 5.06 -15.70 -21.47
C ILE A 348 3.97 -16.50 -20.75
N ASN A 349 4.09 -17.83 -20.78
CA ASN A 349 3.19 -18.74 -20.10
C ASN A 349 3.23 -18.56 -18.58
N ASN A 350 2.04 -18.59 -17.96
CA ASN A 350 1.88 -18.43 -16.53
C ASN A 350 0.68 -19.24 -16.01
N HIS A 351 0.94 -20.29 -15.22
CA HIS A 351 -0.08 -21.20 -14.70
C HIS A 351 -1.14 -20.51 -13.83
N ILE A 352 -0.81 -19.34 -13.23
CA ILE A 352 -1.78 -18.54 -12.45
C ILE A 352 -2.83 -17.96 -13.41
N ILE A 353 -2.42 -17.57 -14.61
CA ILE A 353 -3.32 -17.05 -15.63
C ILE A 353 -4.09 -18.17 -16.33
N ASP A 354 -3.47 -19.34 -16.52
CA ASP A 354 -4.18 -20.53 -16.99
C ASP A 354 -5.33 -20.88 -16.05
N TYR A 355 -5.08 -20.78 -14.73
CA TYR A 355 -6.11 -20.97 -13.72
C TYR A 355 -7.22 -19.89 -13.79
N TYR A 356 -6.88 -18.63 -14.10
CA TYR A 356 -7.89 -17.60 -14.33
C TYR A 356 -8.85 -17.98 -15.46
N TYR A 357 -8.33 -18.39 -16.62
CA TYR A 357 -9.17 -18.81 -17.75
C TYR A 357 -9.96 -20.06 -17.45
N LYS A 358 -9.38 -21.03 -16.72
CA LYS A 358 -10.11 -22.18 -16.22
C LYS A 358 -11.32 -21.76 -15.39
N MET A 359 -11.17 -20.80 -14.48
CA MET A 359 -12.28 -20.29 -13.66
C MET A 359 -13.33 -19.53 -14.47
N ARG A 360 -12.93 -18.89 -15.58
CA ARG A 360 -13.84 -18.12 -16.44
C ARG A 360 -14.65 -18.99 -17.42
N LYS A 361 -14.14 -20.16 -17.79
CA LYS A 361 -14.77 -21.10 -18.73
C LYS A 361 -15.72 -22.07 -18.02
N PRO A 362 -16.68 -22.70 -18.74
CA PRO A 362 -17.44 -23.85 -18.22
C PRO A 362 -16.51 -24.97 -17.72
N PRO A 363 -16.89 -25.71 -16.70
CA PRO A 363 -18.15 -25.65 -15.94
C PRO A 363 -18.19 -24.57 -14.86
N TYR A 364 -17.06 -23.89 -14.57
CA TYR A 364 -16.95 -22.94 -13.45
C TYR A 364 -17.66 -21.62 -13.70
N SER A 365 -17.53 -21.01 -14.88
CA SER A 365 -18.17 -19.76 -15.34
C SER A 365 -18.19 -18.65 -14.30
N LYS A 366 -17.11 -18.49 -13.52
CA LYS A 366 -17.03 -17.50 -12.44
C LYS A 366 -16.97 -16.07 -12.99
N LYS A 367 -17.57 -15.10 -12.27
CA LYS A 367 -17.45 -13.68 -12.59
C LYS A 367 -15.99 -13.22 -12.45
N ASP A 368 -15.58 -12.20 -13.23
CA ASP A 368 -14.21 -11.68 -13.27
C ASP A 368 -13.60 -11.47 -11.88
N LYS A 369 -14.26 -10.70 -11.01
CA LYS A 369 -13.75 -10.43 -9.64
C LYS A 369 -13.55 -11.69 -8.80
N VAL A 370 -14.38 -12.72 -9.00
CA VAL A 370 -14.25 -14.00 -8.28
C VAL A 370 -13.06 -14.78 -8.81
N ALA A 371 -12.89 -14.84 -10.14
CA ALA A 371 -11.73 -15.47 -10.76
C ALA A 371 -10.41 -14.78 -10.37
N LEU A 372 -10.38 -13.44 -10.33
CA LEU A 372 -9.22 -12.67 -9.87
C LEU A 372 -8.82 -13.04 -8.42
N ILE A 373 -9.77 -13.09 -7.49
CA ILE A 373 -9.47 -13.45 -6.09
C ILE A 373 -9.01 -14.91 -5.97
N ALA A 374 -9.58 -15.83 -6.76
CA ALA A 374 -9.10 -17.21 -6.82
C ALA A 374 -7.64 -17.27 -7.32
N CYS A 375 -7.27 -16.43 -8.30
CA CYS A 375 -5.89 -16.31 -8.77
C CYS A 375 -4.96 -15.70 -7.72
N VAL A 376 -5.41 -14.74 -6.92
CA VAL A 376 -4.62 -14.21 -5.79
C VAL A 376 -4.25 -15.33 -4.82
N ASN A 377 -5.20 -16.19 -4.48
CA ASN A 377 -4.94 -17.36 -3.64
C ASN A 377 -3.89 -18.29 -4.27
N HIS A 378 -4.04 -18.56 -5.56
CA HIS A 378 -3.10 -19.39 -6.32
C HIS A 378 -1.70 -18.76 -6.39
N GLN A 379 -1.62 -17.45 -6.62
CA GLN A 379 -0.38 -16.65 -6.59
C GLN A 379 0.31 -16.76 -5.23
N ASN A 380 -0.44 -16.60 -4.13
CA ASN A 380 0.13 -16.65 -2.78
C ASN A 380 0.69 -18.04 -2.45
N ARG A 381 0.01 -19.10 -2.89
CA ARG A 381 0.53 -20.46 -2.79
C ARG A 381 1.87 -20.61 -3.53
N THR A 382 1.95 -20.10 -4.76
CA THR A 382 3.17 -20.11 -5.57
C THR A 382 4.29 -19.30 -4.92
N ILE A 383 4.01 -18.06 -4.48
CA ILE A 383 4.99 -17.19 -3.83
C ILE A 383 5.59 -17.85 -2.59
N ILE A 384 4.75 -18.38 -1.68
CA ILE A 384 5.22 -19.01 -0.45
C ILE A 384 6.06 -20.25 -0.77
N ASN A 385 5.63 -21.09 -1.70
CA ASN A 385 6.41 -22.26 -2.12
C ASN A 385 7.78 -21.86 -2.68
N LEU A 386 7.84 -20.92 -3.62
CA LEU A 386 9.11 -20.46 -4.21
C LEU A 386 10.04 -19.81 -3.18
N VAL A 387 9.48 -19.07 -2.22
CA VAL A 387 10.26 -18.43 -1.15
C VAL A 387 10.85 -19.47 -0.19
N HIS A 388 10.08 -20.50 0.20
CA HIS A 388 10.55 -21.55 1.11
C HIS A 388 11.57 -22.47 0.45
N THR A 389 11.37 -22.81 -0.83
CA THR A 389 12.31 -23.65 -1.58
C THR A 389 13.51 -22.86 -2.13
N ASN A 390 13.50 -21.53 -2.01
CA ASN A 390 14.49 -20.60 -2.57
C ASN A 390 14.71 -20.82 -4.08
N GLN A 391 13.63 -21.14 -4.82
CA GLN A 391 13.67 -21.41 -6.26
C GLN A 391 13.08 -20.26 -7.06
N LEU A 392 13.54 -20.11 -8.31
CA LEU A 392 12.92 -19.24 -9.29
C LEU A 392 11.70 -19.96 -9.90
N TYR A 393 10.77 -19.14 -10.43
CA TYR A 393 9.61 -19.68 -11.10
C TYR A 393 9.98 -20.48 -12.34
N ASP A 394 9.36 -21.66 -12.45
CA ASP A 394 9.45 -22.55 -13.60
C ASP A 394 8.03 -23.00 -13.98
N TYR A 395 7.60 -22.67 -15.19
CA TYR A 395 6.24 -22.99 -15.66
C TYR A 395 6.00 -24.50 -15.70
N GLN A 396 6.97 -25.28 -16.19
CA GLN A 396 6.82 -26.74 -16.32
C GLN A 396 6.62 -27.40 -14.95
N LYS A 397 7.37 -26.98 -13.94
CA LYS A 397 7.22 -27.49 -12.56
C LYS A 397 5.93 -27.00 -11.89
N ALA A 398 5.33 -25.93 -12.38
CA ALA A 398 4.14 -25.35 -11.77
C ALA A 398 2.83 -25.97 -12.27
N ILE A 399 2.84 -26.64 -13.42
CA ILE A 399 1.67 -27.30 -14.04
C ILE A 399 1.56 -28.79 -13.66
N HIS A 400 2.62 -29.38 -13.11
CA HIS A 400 2.66 -30.72 -12.52
C HIS A 400 2.56 -30.63 -10.99
#